data_6fb8ded4a2c9819eae06847e147b6b6e
#
_entry.id   6fb8ded4a2c9819eae06847e147b6b6e
#
_cell.length_a   1.000
_cell.length_b   1.000
_cell.length_c   1.000
_cell.angle_alpha   90.00
_cell.angle_beta   90.00
_cell.angle_gamma   90.00
#
_symmetry.space_group_name_H-M   'P 1'
#
loop_
_entity.id
_entity.type
_entity.pdbx_description
1 polymer ?
#
loop_
_entity_poly.entity_id
_entity_poly.type
_entity_poly.pdbx_seq_one_letter_code
_entity_poly.pdbx_strand_id
1 'polypeptide(L)'
;CYGHFNLIHPGHLRYLQHAKTLATKLVIIVVSDKELDKDSFGQHFNEEERAESLANLQIVDHVIILNNSTLDKLIDVIKPEVLVLGKEYEQVQSKRIALAINAVHRQGRVVFHAGEAHYATSNLLHGNVLDIEKTSIDSFKAICKNHKLTLNTLQDRLNSFPNSKLLVIGDTIVDNYVACDALGMSA
;
A
#
# COMPACT_ATOMS: atom_id res chain seq x y z
N CYS A 1 -0.98 -11.51 4.72
CA CYS A 1 -1.52 -10.17 5.02
C CYS A 1 -3.03 -10.24 5.14
N TYR A 2 -3.62 -9.34 5.93
CA TYR A 2 -5.06 -9.22 6.12
C TYR A 2 -5.47 -7.75 6.14
N GLY A 3 -6.58 -7.39 5.49
CA GLY A 3 -7.07 -6.01 5.48
C GLY A 3 -8.29 -5.77 4.59
N HIS A 4 -8.78 -4.54 4.58
CA HIS A 4 -9.93 -4.11 3.76
C HIS A 4 -9.53 -3.84 2.30
N PHE A 5 -8.43 -3.12 2.10
CA PHE A 5 -7.88 -2.75 0.79
C PHE A 5 -8.92 -2.13 -0.17
N ASN A 6 -9.77 -1.23 0.35
CA ASN A 6 -10.80 -0.60 -0.47
C ASN A 6 -10.22 0.23 -1.62
N LEU A 7 -9.15 0.96 -1.34
CA LEU A 7 -8.36 1.70 -2.33
C LEU A 7 -6.89 1.43 -2.06
N ILE A 8 -6.16 0.96 -3.09
CA ILE A 8 -4.73 0.75 -2.97
C ILE A 8 -4.02 2.10 -3.06
N HIS A 9 -3.23 2.41 -2.03
CA HIS A 9 -2.43 3.63 -1.94
C HIS A 9 -0.97 3.30 -1.57
N PRO A 10 -0.03 4.26 -1.67
CA PRO A 10 1.39 4.00 -1.41
C PRO A 10 1.70 3.34 -0.06
N GLY A 11 0.88 3.59 0.98
CA GLY A 11 0.99 2.92 2.28
C GLY A 11 0.74 1.41 2.18
N HIS A 12 -0.30 1.00 1.45
CA HIS A 12 -0.56 -0.41 1.18
C HIS A 12 0.57 -1.06 0.38
N LEU A 13 1.12 -0.39 -0.63
CA LEU A 13 2.22 -0.94 -1.41
C LEU A 13 3.46 -1.19 -0.54
N ARG A 14 3.84 -0.25 0.32
CA ARG A 14 4.96 -0.43 1.26
C ARG A 14 4.71 -1.56 2.26
N TYR A 15 3.49 -1.64 2.79
CA TYR A 15 3.06 -2.72 3.67
C TYR A 15 3.21 -4.09 3.00
N LEU A 16 2.73 -4.25 1.77
CA LEU A 16 2.82 -5.48 1.01
C LEU A 16 4.26 -5.80 0.59
N GLN A 17 5.05 -4.80 0.20
CA GLN A 17 6.47 -4.96 -0.09
C GLN A 17 7.24 -5.46 1.14
N HIS A 18 7.00 -4.86 2.30
CA HIS A 18 7.61 -5.33 3.55
C HIS A 18 7.20 -6.78 3.83
N ALA A 19 5.91 -7.10 3.75
CA ALA A 19 5.44 -8.46 3.95
C ALA A 19 6.10 -9.48 3.01
N LYS A 20 6.30 -9.11 1.74
CA LYS A 20 6.99 -9.95 0.75
C LYS A 20 8.45 -10.23 1.11
N THR A 21 9.13 -9.32 1.83
CA THR A 21 10.51 -9.57 2.30
C THR A 21 10.61 -10.60 3.41
N LEU A 22 9.50 -10.92 4.09
CA LEU A 22 9.47 -11.82 5.23
C LEU A 22 9.23 -13.29 4.86
N ALA A 23 8.80 -13.56 3.62
CA ALA A 23 8.47 -14.90 3.15
C ALA A 23 8.57 -15.03 1.63
N THR A 24 8.64 -16.25 1.13
CA THR A 24 8.73 -16.55 -0.32
C THR A 24 7.40 -16.34 -1.04
N LYS A 25 6.28 -16.55 -0.36
CA LYS A 25 4.91 -16.39 -0.90
C LYS A 25 4.14 -15.35 -0.11
N LEU A 26 3.47 -14.44 -0.83
CA LEU A 26 2.60 -13.43 -0.27
C LEU A 26 1.15 -13.80 -0.56
N VAL A 27 0.41 -14.12 0.49
CA VAL A 27 -1.03 -14.36 0.47
C VAL A 27 -1.73 -13.17 1.11
N ILE A 28 -2.72 -12.60 0.43
CA ILE A 28 -3.54 -11.50 0.95
C ILE A 28 -4.94 -12.03 1.24
N ILE A 29 -5.43 -11.76 2.44
CA ILE A 29 -6.78 -12.07 2.87
C ILE A 29 -7.57 -10.76 2.88
N VAL A 30 -8.57 -10.67 2.02
CA VAL A 30 -9.46 -9.50 1.89
C VAL A 30 -10.71 -9.72 2.73
N VAL A 31 -11.08 -8.72 3.51
CA VAL A 31 -12.33 -8.72 4.30
C VAL A 31 -13.53 -8.70 3.36
N SER A 32 -14.54 -9.55 3.60
CA SER A 32 -15.76 -9.56 2.80
C SER A 32 -16.63 -8.32 3.06
N ASP A 33 -17.47 -7.98 2.09
CA ASP A 33 -18.38 -6.82 2.19
C ASP A 33 -19.41 -6.96 3.33
N LYS A 34 -19.75 -8.21 3.70
CA LYS A 34 -20.64 -8.50 4.82
C LYS A 34 -20.05 -8.11 6.17
N GLU A 35 -18.74 -8.01 6.25
CA GLU A 35 -17.99 -7.73 7.48
C GLU A 35 -17.50 -6.28 7.55
N LEU A 36 -17.69 -5.51 6.47
CA LEU A 36 -17.39 -4.08 6.46
C LEU A 36 -18.49 -3.33 7.23
N ASP A 37 -18.06 -2.44 8.10
CA ASP A 37 -18.97 -1.50 8.76
C ASP A 37 -19.39 -0.44 7.73
N LYS A 38 -20.62 -0.55 7.25
CA LYS A 38 -21.18 0.28 6.18
C LYS A 38 -21.22 1.78 6.52
N ASP A 39 -21.20 2.11 7.80
CA ASP A 39 -21.34 3.49 8.28
C ASP A 39 -19.98 4.21 8.39
N SER A 40 -18.86 3.48 8.35
CA SER A 40 -17.54 4.04 8.68
C SER A 40 -16.76 4.60 7.50
N PHE A 41 -17.05 4.25 6.24
CA PHE A 41 -16.10 4.49 5.13
C PHE A 41 -16.71 4.99 3.81
N GLY A 42 -17.94 5.39 3.73
CA GLY A 42 -18.53 5.88 2.48
C GLY A 42 -18.66 4.79 1.40
N GLN A 43 -18.46 5.14 0.13
CA GLN A 43 -18.59 4.21 -0.99
C GLN A 43 -17.40 3.24 -1.05
N HIS A 44 -17.68 1.94 -1.10
CA HIS A 44 -16.67 0.87 -1.20
C HIS A 44 -16.73 0.20 -2.57
N PHE A 45 -15.54 -0.22 -3.04
CA PHE A 45 -15.46 -1.24 -4.08
C PHE A 45 -15.89 -2.59 -3.49
N ASN A 46 -16.60 -3.39 -4.27
CA ASN A 46 -17.00 -4.72 -3.82
C ASN A 46 -15.78 -5.63 -3.60
N GLU A 47 -16.01 -6.74 -2.87
CA GLU A 47 -14.91 -7.63 -2.47
C GLU A 47 -14.17 -8.24 -3.65
N GLU A 48 -14.85 -8.47 -4.79
CA GLU A 48 -14.23 -8.99 -6.01
C GLU A 48 -13.31 -7.94 -6.66
N GLU A 49 -13.77 -6.70 -6.81
CA GLU A 49 -12.98 -5.59 -7.37
C GLU A 49 -11.74 -5.29 -6.51
N ARG A 50 -11.88 -5.34 -5.19
CA ARG A 50 -10.76 -5.18 -4.26
C ARG A 50 -9.75 -6.31 -4.38
N ALA A 51 -10.22 -7.55 -4.49
CA ALA A 51 -9.38 -8.72 -4.68
C ALA A 51 -8.68 -8.71 -6.04
N GLU A 52 -9.37 -8.32 -7.11
CA GLU A 52 -8.81 -8.18 -8.45
C GLU A 52 -7.68 -7.14 -8.48
N SER A 53 -7.92 -5.98 -7.88
CA SER A 53 -6.89 -4.92 -7.78
C SER A 53 -5.61 -5.40 -7.10
N LEU A 54 -5.73 -6.23 -6.07
CA LEU A 54 -4.58 -6.83 -5.38
C LEU A 54 -3.93 -7.94 -6.19
N ALA A 55 -4.72 -8.76 -6.88
CA ALA A 55 -4.22 -9.88 -7.69
C ALA A 55 -3.38 -9.40 -8.90
N ASN A 56 -3.63 -8.17 -9.37
CA ASN A 56 -2.84 -7.54 -10.43
C ASN A 56 -1.48 -6.99 -9.96
N LEU A 57 -1.19 -7.00 -8.66
CA LEU A 57 0.12 -6.59 -8.14
C LEU A 57 1.13 -7.73 -8.28
N GLN A 58 2.21 -7.49 -9.02
CA GLN A 58 3.26 -8.49 -9.32
C GLN A 58 3.86 -9.15 -8.06
N ILE A 59 3.84 -8.48 -6.92
CA ILE A 59 4.40 -9.00 -5.65
C ILE A 59 3.47 -9.97 -4.95
N VAL A 60 2.20 -10.06 -5.36
CA VAL A 60 1.15 -10.87 -4.74
C VAL A 60 1.08 -12.23 -5.41
N ASP A 61 1.17 -13.30 -4.61
CA ASP A 61 1.07 -14.66 -5.14
C ASP A 61 -0.38 -15.18 -5.12
N HIS A 62 -1.15 -14.86 -4.06
CA HIS A 62 -2.53 -15.30 -3.92
C HIS A 62 -3.37 -14.26 -3.20
N VAL A 63 -4.64 -14.14 -3.59
CA VAL A 63 -5.65 -13.35 -2.89
C VAL A 63 -6.81 -14.26 -2.49
N ILE A 64 -7.28 -14.12 -1.26
CA ILE A 64 -8.39 -14.89 -0.71
C ILE A 64 -9.42 -13.91 -0.14
N ILE A 65 -10.65 -13.99 -0.61
CA ILE A 65 -11.77 -13.25 -0.02
C ILE A 65 -12.28 -14.06 1.18
N LEU A 66 -12.33 -13.44 2.35
CA LEU A 66 -12.76 -14.10 3.59
C LEU A 66 -14.29 -14.23 3.63
N ASN A 67 -14.83 -15.14 2.85
CA ASN A 67 -16.26 -15.44 2.79
C ASN A 67 -16.61 -16.68 3.62
N ASN A 68 -17.68 -16.58 4.40
CA ASN A 68 -18.28 -17.71 5.15
C ASN A 68 -17.32 -18.46 6.10
N SER A 69 -16.17 -17.87 6.45
CA SER A 69 -15.20 -18.42 7.39
C SER A 69 -14.68 -17.33 8.31
N THR A 70 -14.06 -17.71 9.41
CA THR A 70 -13.38 -16.78 10.30
C THR A 70 -11.88 -16.77 10.00
N LEU A 71 -11.21 -15.66 10.30
CA LEU A 71 -9.79 -15.49 10.00
C LEU A 71 -8.90 -16.55 10.67
N ASP A 72 -9.20 -16.91 11.91
CA ASP A 72 -8.50 -17.96 12.66
C ASP A 72 -8.60 -19.32 11.99
N LYS A 73 -9.78 -19.73 11.51
CA LYS A 73 -9.98 -20.98 10.78
C LYS A 73 -9.20 -21.00 9.46
N LEU A 74 -9.19 -19.89 8.74
CA LEU A 74 -8.43 -19.78 7.50
C LEU A 74 -6.92 -19.88 7.78
N ILE A 75 -6.43 -19.26 8.85
CA ILE A 75 -5.04 -19.37 9.31
C ILE A 75 -4.68 -20.83 9.68
N ASP A 76 -5.57 -21.56 10.32
CA ASP A 76 -5.35 -22.98 10.65
C ASP A 76 -5.23 -23.86 9.38
N VAL A 77 -5.87 -23.46 8.28
CA VAL A 77 -5.77 -24.14 6.97
C VAL A 77 -4.49 -23.75 6.25
N ILE A 78 -4.21 -22.43 6.12
CA ILE A 78 -3.05 -21.91 5.38
C ILE A 78 -1.74 -22.18 6.11
N LYS A 79 -1.75 -22.16 7.44
CA LYS A 79 -0.58 -22.32 8.32
C LYS A 79 0.57 -21.38 7.97
N PRO A 80 0.34 -20.06 7.96
CA PRO A 80 1.38 -19.13 7.57
C PRO A 80 2.50 -19.07 8.62
N GLU A 81 3.74 -18.99 8.17
CA GLU A 81 4.90 -18.74 9.06
C GLU A 81 4.87 -17.31 9.63
N VAL A 82 4.34 -16.37 8.87
CA VAL A 82 4.25 -14.96 9.27
C VAL A 82 2.88 -14.40 8.91
N LEU A 83 2.17 -13.89 9.91
CA LEU A 83 0.99 -13.05 9.70
C LEU A 83 1.39 -11.58 9.83
N VAL A 84 1.27 -10.82 8.76
CA VAL A 84 1.51 -9.37 8.79
C VAL A 84 0.18 -8.66 8.91
N LEU A 85 0.05 -7.81 9.92
CA LEU A 85 -1.12 -6.99 10.22
C LEU A 85 -0.76 -5.51 10.16
N GLY A 86 -1.73 -4.66 9.86
CA GLY A 86 -1.59 -3.22 9.99
C GLY A 86 -1.30 -2.81 11.46
N LYS A 87 -0.58 -1.71 11.64
CA LYS A 87 -0.20 -1.24 12.99
C LYS A 87 -1.42 -0.83 13.83
N GLU A 88 -2.52 -0.50 13.19
CA GLU A 88 -3.80 -0.21 13.85
C GLU A 88 -4.30 -1.39 14.71
N TYR A 89 -3.93 -2.63 14.35
CA TYR A 89 -4.30 -3.83 15.10
C TYR A 89 -3.39 -4.12 16.29
N GLU A 90 -2.29 -3.39 16.45
CA GLU A 90 -1.37 -3.57 17.58
C GLU A 90 -2.00 -3.10 18.90
N GLN A 91 -2.70 -1.95 18.85
CA GLN A 91 -3.30 -1.33 20.03
C GLN A 91 -4.78 -1.71 20.24
N VAL A 92 -5.53 -1.89 19.15
CA VAL A 92 -6.96 -2.19 19.19
C VAL A 92 -7.22 -3.54 18.52
N GLN A 93 -7.26 -4.58 19.32
CA GLN A 93 -7.52 -5.93 18.84
C GLN A 93 -8.99 -6.29 19.03
N SER A 94 -9.71 -6.41 17.91
CA SER A 94 -11.02 -7.05 17.93
C SER A 94 -10.90 -8.53 18.31
N LYS A 95 -11.97 -9.14 18.82
CA LYS A 95 -12.02 -10.57 19.16
C LYS A 95 -11.52 -11.46 17.98
N ARG A 96 -11.85 -11.08 16.74
CA ARG A 96 -11.41 -11.77 15.52
C ARG A 96 -9.90 -11.74 15.37
N ILE A 97 -9.28 -10.57 15.51
CA ILE A 97 -7.84 -10.40 15.39
C ILE A 97 -7.11 -11.15 16.51
N ALA A 98 -7.61 -11.10 17.73
CA ALA A 98 -7.04 -11.83 18.84
C ALA A 98 -7.05 -13.35 18.60
N LEU A 99 -8.13 -13.92 18.08
CA LEU A 99 -8.23 -15.34 17.71
C LEU A 99 -7.23 -15.68 16.58
N ALA A 100 -7.11 -14.84 15.57
CA ALA A 100 -6.17 -15.03 14.48
C ALA A 100 -4.71 -15.00 14.96
N ILE A 101 -4.35 -14.05 15.82
CA ILE A 101 -3.02 -13.96 16.45
C ILE A 101 -2.71 -15.24 17.23
N ASN A 102 -3.65 -15.71 18.04
CA ASN A 102 -3.50 -16.97 18.81
C ASN A 102 -3.36 -18.19 17.89
N ALA A 103 -4.05 -18.23 16.77
CA ALA A 103 -3.92 -19.29 15.77
C ALA A 103 -2.51 -19.32 15.16
N VAL A 104 -1.98 -18.16 14.79
CA VAL A 104 -0.61 -18.05 14.22
C VAL A 104 0.46 -18.40 15.23
N HIS A 105 0.34 -17.99 16.50
CA HIS A 105 1.36 -18.25 17.51
C HIS A 105 1.60 -19.74 17.79
N ARG A 106 0.72 -20.63 17.34
CA ARG A 106 0.92 -22.07 17.42
C ARG A 106 2.01 -22.60 16.48
N GLN A 107 2.32 -21.85 15.40
CA GLN A 107 3.20 -22.36 14.33
C GLN A 107 4.01 -21.28 13.61
N GLY A 108 3.81 -20.02 13.94
CA GLY A 108 4.44 -18.89 13.26
C GLY A 108 4.53 -17.65 14.15
N ARG A 109 4.71 -16.49 13.54
CA ARG A 109 4.82 -15.21 14.23
C ARG A 109 3.91 -14.15 13.62
N VAL A 110 3.55 -13.16 14.42
CA VAL A 110 2.82 -11.97 13.98
C VAL A 110 3.77 -10.79 13.88
N VAL A 111 3.63 -10.01 12.82
CA VAL A 111 4.37 -8.77 12.60
C VAL A 111 3.37 -7.65 12.36
N PHE A 112 3.50 -6.56 13.10
CA PHE A 112 2.71 -5.35 12.87
C PHE A 112 3.53 -4.35 12.06
N HIS A 113 2.96 -3.85 10.97
CA HIS A 113 3.66 -2.92 10.09
C HIS A 113 2.71 -1.84 9.57
N ALA A 114 3.10 -0.59 9.71
CA ALA A 114 2.31 0.57 9.28
C ALA A 114 2.67 1.00 7.87
N GLY A 115 3.14 0.21 6.98
CA GLY A 115 3.60 0.71 5.67
C GLY A 115 4.22 2.10 5.83
N GLU A 116 5.40 2.20 6.46
CA GLU A 116 5.98 3.47 6.96
C GLU A 116 5.73 4.66 6.02
N ALA A 117 4.70 5.42 6.32
CA ALA A 117 4.57 6.78 5.87
C ALA A 117 4.79 7.64 7.11
N HIS A 118 5.96 8.20 7.25
CA HIS A 118 6.20 9.33 8.16
C HIS A 118 5.41 10.59 7.74
N TYR A 119 4.42 10.41 6.91
CA TYR A 119 3.45 11.44 6.53
C TYR A 119 2.10 11.10 7.16
N ALA A 120 2.00 11.23 8.49
CA ALA A 120 0.69 11.51 9.04
C ALA A 120 0.20 12.80 8.37
N THR A 121 -1.03 12.83 7.89
CA THR A 121 -1.67 14.03 7.31
C THR A 121 -1.53 15.24 8.26
N SER A 122 -1.47 15.00 9.57
CA SER A 122 -1.15 15.99 10.60
C SER A 122 0.26 16.60 10.46
N ASN A 123 1.26 15.84 10.04
CA ASN A 123 2.62 16.36 9.84
C ASN A 123 2.72 17.16 8.54
N LEU A 124 1.92 16.84 7.52
CA LEU A 124 1.81 17.63 6.30
C LEU A 124 1.08 18.97 6.54
N LEU A 125 0.15 19.00 7.49
CA LEU A 125 -0.62 20.21 7.83
C LEU A 125 0.09 21.12 8.84
N HIS A 126 1.03 20.58 9.64
CA HIS A 126 1.73 21.31 10.69
C HIS A 126 3.26 21.35 10.55
N GLY A 127 3.83 20.59 9.59
CA GLY A 127 5.27 20.59 9.32
C GLY A 127 5.69 21.78 8.45
N ASN A 128 6.84 22.37 8.76
CA ASN A 128 7.46 23.33 7.86
C ASN A 128 7.80 22.65 6.52
N VAL A 129 7.48 23.30 5.41
CA VAL A 129 7.79 22.83 4.05
C VAL A 129 9.26 22.41 3.90
N LEU A 130 10.17 23.13 4.58
CA LEU A 130 11.61 22.87 4.59
C LEU A 130 11.99 21.50 5.21
N ASP A 131 11.24 21.02 6.20
CA ASP A 131 11.51 19.71 6.81
C ASP A 131 11.06 18.56 5.92
N ILE A 132 9.99 18.78 5.14
CA ILE A 132 9.47 17.80 4.16
C ILE A 132 10.46 17.66 3.00
N GLU A 133 10.96 18.77 2.47
CA GLU A 133 11.96 18.78 1.39
C GLU A 133 13.25 18.10 1.84
N LYS A 134 13.73 18.39 3.05
CA LYS A 134 14.95 17.78 3.60
C LYS A 134 14.80 16.25 3.74
N THR A 135 13.68 15.78 4.28
CA THR A 135 13.39 14.35 4.43
C THR A 135 13.31 13.65 3.08
N SER A 136 12.71 14.29 2.07
CA SER A 136 12.63 13.79 0.70
C SER A 136 14.02 13.66 0.06
N ILE A 137 14.87 14.69 0.22
CA ILE A 137 16.25 14.70 -0.28
C ILE A 137 17.09 13.61 0.39
N ASP A 138 16.99 13.44 1.70
CA ASP A 138 17.75 12.44 2.43
C ASP A 138 17.32 11.01 2.07
N SER A 139 16.02 10.78 1.86
CA SER A 139 15.49 9.53 1.34
C SER A 139 16.01 9.24 -0.08
N PHE A 140 16.02 10.25 -0.95
CA PHE A 140 16.57 10.13 -2.31
C PHE A 140 18.07 9.80 -2.29
N LYS A 141 18.85 10.48 -1.44
CA LYS A 141 20.28 10.18 -1.26
C LYS A 141 20.53 8.75 -0.78
N ALA A 142 19.70 8.27 0.16
CA ALA A 142 19.80 6.90 0.65
C ALA A 142 19.51 5.88 -0.46
N ILE A 143 18.49 6.12 -1.29
CA ILE A 143 18.19 5.29 -2.48
C ILE A 143 19.36 5.29 -3.45
N CYS A 144 19.89 6.46 -3.80
CA CYS A 144 21.05 6.59 -4.68
C CYS A 144 22.24 5.79 -4.15
N LYS A 145 22.54 5.88 -2.86
CA LYS A 145 23.61 5.14 -2.22
C LYS A 145 23.40 3.62 -2.27
N ASN A 146 22.20 3.16 -1.92
CA ASN A 146 21.86 1.73 -1.89
C ASN A 146 21.92 1.09 -3.28
N HIS A 147 21.51 1.82 -4.31
CA HIS A 147 21.53 1.37 -5.70
C HIS A 147 22.82 1.74 -6.45
N LYS A 148 23.82 2.32 -5.76
CA LYS A 148 25.09 2.79 -6.34
C LYS A 148 24.87 3.73 -7.54
N LEU A 149 23.84 4.56 -7.46
CA LEU A 149 23.52 5.55 -8.49
C LEU A 149 24.45 6.76 -8.35
N THR A 150 25.20 7.03 -9.38
CA THR A 150 26.05 8.23 -9.51
C THR A 150 25.61 9.02 -10.73
N LEU A 151 26.03 10.27 -10.83
CA LEU A 151 25.78 11.09 -12.03
C LEU A 151 26.26 10.38 -13.30
N ASN A 152 27.43 9.77 -13.26
CA ASN A 152 27.98 9.06 -14.40
C ASN A 152 27.12 7.85 -14.80
N THR A 153 26.72 7.02 -13.82
CA THR A 153 25.84 5.87 -14.10
C THR A 153 24.48 6.28 -14.65
N LEU A 154 23.92 7.40 -14.20
CA LEU A 154 22.69 7.96 -14.74
C LEU A 154 22.88 8.47 -16.17
N GLN A 155 23.98 9.17 -16.44
CA GLN A 155 24.31 9.69 -17.76
C GLN A 155 24.51 8.56 -18.78
N ASP A 156 25.21 7.50 -18.39
CA ASP A 156 25.39 6.30 -19.22
C ASP A 156 24.04 5.65 -19.56
N ARG A 157 23.13 5.55 -18.57
CA ARG A 157 21.78 5.05 -18.78
C ARG A 157 20.99 5.93 -19.74
N LEU A 158 21.00 7.25 -19.55
CA LEU A 158 20.33 8.19 -20.45
C LEU A 158 20.85 8.09 -21.89
N ASN A 159 22.15 7.95 -22.05
CA ASN A 159 22.80 7.79 -23.36
C ASN A 159 22.39 6.47 -24.06
N SER A 160 21.95 5.46 -23.32
CA SER A 160 21.45 4.20 -23.87
C SER A 160 19.98 4.27 -24.35
N PHE A 161 19.19 5.28 -23.95
CA PHE A 161 17.77 5.41 -24.27
C PHE A 161 17.45 5.57 -25.77
N PRO A 162 18.24 6.27 -26.61
CA PRO A 162 17.93 6.40 -28.03
C PRO A 162 17.70 5.06 -28.77
N ASN A 163 18.29 3.98 -28.24
CA ASN A 163 18.15 2.64 -28.81
C ASN A 163 17.08 1.78 -28.09
N SER A 164 16.40 2.34 -27.10
CA SER A 164 15.41 1.61 -26.29
C SER A 164 14.02 1.79 -26.88
N LYS A 165 13.24 0.68 -26.90
CA LYS A 165 11.81 0.74 -27.22
C LYS A 165 11.05 0.93 -25.92
N LEU A 166 10.27 2.00 -25.82
CA LEU A 166 9.45 2.33 -24.67
C LEU A 166 7.98 2.18 -25.02
N LEU A 167 7.24 1.42 -24.22
CA LEU A 167 5.78 1.37 -24.27
C LEU A 167 5.25 2.18 -23.10
N VAL A 168 4.50 3.23 -23.40
CA VAL A 168 3.79 4.04 -22.39
C VAL A 168 2.31 3.66 -22.44
N ILE A 169 1.79 3.24 -21.29
CA ILE A 169 0.37 2.91 -21.10
C ILE A 169 -0.18 3.81 -20.00
N GLY A 170 -1.27 4.52 -20.30
CA GLY A 170 -1.93 5.43 -19.36
C GLY A 170 -3.05 6.21 -20.01
N ASP A 171 -3.81 6.92 -19.21
CA ASP A 171 -4.85 7.83 -19.68
C ASP A 171 -4.21 9.13 -20.20
N THR A 172 -4.75 9.64 -21.31
CA THR A 172 -4.36 10.95 -21.84
C THR A 172 -5.24 12.01 -21.20
N ILE A 173 -4.64 12.90 -20.43
CA ILE A 173 -5.30 14.08 -19.89
C ILE A 173 -4.90 15.28 -20.75
N VAL A 174 -5.90 15.98 -21.28
CA VAL A 174 -5.71 17.23 -22.02
C VAL A 174 -6.29 18.38 -21.20
N ASP A 175 -5.42 19.20 -20.65
CA ASP A 175 -5.82 20.42 -19.94
C ASP A 175 -5.91 21.60 -20.91
N ASN A 176 -7.07 22.24 -20.94
CA ASN A 176 -7.25 23.51 -21.66
C ASN A 176 -7.19 24.68 -20.67
N TYR A 177 -6.13 25.44 -20.72
CA TYR A 177 -6.01 26.68 -19.95
C TYR A 177 -6.59 27.86 -20.73
N VAL A 178 -7.66 28.44 -20.19
CA VAL A 178 -8.25 29.67 -20.75
C VAL A 178 -7.88 30.83 -19.83
N ALA A 179 -7.11 31.77 -20.36
CA ALA A 179 -6.87 33.03 -19.67
C ALA A 179 -8.08 33.92 -19.86
N CYS A 180 -8.70 34.37 -18.77
CA CYS A 180 -9.79 35.35 -18.80
C CYS A 180 -9.56 36.42 -17.72
N ASP A 181 -9.96 37.65 -18.05
CA ASP A 181 -9.97 38.72 -17.07
C ASP A 181 -11.20 38.62 -16.17
N ALA A 182 -11.00 38.75 -14.86
CA ALA A 182 -12.10 38.78 -13.90
C ALA A 182 -12.84 40.13 -14.01
N LEU A 183 -14.03 40.11 -14.60
CA LEU A 183 -14.86 41.31 -14.80
C LEU A 183 -15.67 41.73 -13.55
N GLY A 184 -15.41 41.16 -12.39
CA GLY A 184 -16.06 41.48 -11.12
C GLY A 184 -16.56 40.22 -10.36
N MET A 185 -16.86 40.37 -9.08
CA MET A 185 -17.53 39.34 -8.31
C MET A 185 -19.02 39.34 -8.66
N SER A 186 -19.56 38.18 -8.99
CA SER A 186 -21.02 38.00 -9.03
C SER A 186 -21.59 38.17 -7.62
N ALA A 187 -22.62 38.97 -7.46
CA ALA A 187 -23.34 39.19 -6.22
C ALA A 187 -24.12 37.94 -5.82
#